data_4b557bab5749da08cc3c1db4743fb91c
#
_entry.id   4b557bab5749da08cc3c1db4743fb91c
#
_cell.length_a   1.000
_cell.length_b   1.000
_cell.length_c   1.000
_cell.angle_alpha   90.00
_cell.angle_beta   90.00
_cell.angle_gamma   90.00
#
_symmetry.space_group_name_H-M   'P 1'
#
loop_
_entity.id
_entity.type
_entity.pdbx_description
1 polymer ?
#
loop_
_entity_poly.entity_id
_entity_poly.type
_entity_poly.pdbx_seq_one_letter_code
_entity_poly.pdbx_strand_id
1 'polypeptide(L)'
;MFTIRRYSHDFKKRGENVKWQRRKRAKTVNNLLICDNSYNILAVSDCIDGNHHDNFEIVENVKIMLQSLDKQLIDYKYSHLNADSGFDVKAFIEFIENHKIIANIKQNKRNSKKKMPEYRYMGDSIYAFRFKIEVVFAWLDTYKRILVRFELLSKNFKSWMLMASSLINFRHIFN
;
A
#
# COMPACT_ATOMS: atom_id res chain seq x y z
N MET A 1 10.44 -8.98 5.50
CA MET A 1 10.38 -7.51 5.32
C MET A 1 9.28 -7.20 4.31
N PHE A 2 8.48 -6.18 4.59
CA PHE A 2 7.35 -5.79 3.77
C PHE A 2 7.47 -4.32 3.36
N THR A 3 6.83 -3.95 2.27
CA THR A 3 6.68 -2.57 1.85
C THR A 3 5.20 -2.29 1.59
N ILE A 4 4.69 -1.18 2.15
CA ILE A 4 3.35 -0.67 1.89
C ILE A 4 3.43 0.62 1.09
N ARG A 5 2.56 0.76 0.09
CA ARG A 5 2.43 1.97 -0.70
C ARG A 5 1.03 2.10 -1.31
N ARG A 6 0.65 3.34 -1.59
CA ARG A 6 -0.55 3.65 -2.35
C ARG A 6 -0.31 3.47 -3.84
N TYR A 7 -1.21 2.75 -4.47
CA TYR A 7 -1.33 2.63 -5.91
C TYR A 7 -2.58 3.39 -6.37
N SER A 8 -2.44 4.31 -7.33
CA SER A 8 -3.55 5.15 -7.81
C SER A 8 -3.84 4.85 -9.27
N HIS A 9 -5.10 4.55 -9.55
CA HIS A 9 -5.58 4.22 -10.87
C HIS A 9 -6.36 5.37 -11.48
N ASP A 10 -6.16 5.65 -12.77
CA ASP A 10 -6.97 6.60 -13.51
C ASP A 10 -8.32 6.00 -13.87
N PHE A 11 -9.34 6.85 -13.87
CA PHE A 11 -10.70 6.43 -14.17
C PHE A 11 -11.40 7.43 -15.09
N LYS A 12 -11.84 6.96 -16.27
CA LYS A 12 -12.45 7.82 -17.30
C LYS A 12 -13.96 8.03 -17.12
N LYS A 13 -14.65 7.16 -16.34
CA LYS A 13 -16.10 7.20 -16.18
C LYS A 13 -16.50 7.53 -14.73
N ARG A 14 -17.75 7.25 -14.35
CA ARG A 14 -18.26 7.34 -12.97
C ARG A 14 -18.17 5.96 -12.31
N GLY A 15 -17.88 5.92 -11.01
CA GLY A 15 -17.83 4.68 -10.23
C GLY A 15 -17.62 4.98 -8.74
N GLU A 16 -17.79 3.95 -7.92
CA GLU A 16 -17.53 4.04 -6.48
C GLU A 16 -16.07 4.43 -6.22
N ASN A 17 -15.84 5.30 -5.22
CA ASN A 17 -14.54 5.81 -4.80
C ASN A 17 -13.79 6.62 -5.87
N VAL A 18 -14.41 6.94 -7.01
CA VAL A 18 -13.80 7.75 -8.06
C VAL A 18 -13.96 9.22 -7.71
N LYS A 19 -12.86 9.90 -7.41
CA LYS A 19 -12.82 11.32 -7.04
C LYS A 19 -11.72 12.05 -7.83
N TRP A 20 -11.89 13.37 -7.96
CA TRP A 20 -10.90 14.22 -8.60
C TRP A 20 -9.67 14.42 -7.73
N GLN A 21 -8.52 14.00 -8.20
CA GLN A 21 -7.24 14.19 -7.53
C GLN A 21 -6.50 15.39 -8.13
N ARG A 22 -6.38 16.47 -7.35
CA ARG A 22 -5.77 17.74 -7.81
C ARG A 22 -4.33 17.55 -8.33
N ARG A 23 -3.51 16.78 -7.63
CA ARG A 23 -2.10 16.54 -8.00
C ARG A 23 -1.95 15.86 -9.36
N LYS A 24 -2.79 14.89 -9.67
CA LYS A 24 -2.79 14.16 -10.95
C LYS A 24 -3.63 14.82 -12.03
N ARG A 25 -4.45 15.82 -11.67
CA ARG A 25 -5.45 16.45 -12.56
C ARG A 25 -6.34 15.43 -13.27
N ALA A 26 -6.69 14.37 -12.58
CA ALA A 26 -7.46 13.25 -13.09
C ALA A 26 -8.45 12.72 -12.05
N LYS A 27 -9.46 12.00 -12.52
CA LYS A 27 -10.33 11.20 -11.65
C LYS A 27 -9.59 9.91 -11.33
N THR A 28 -9.39 9.62 -10.05
CA THR A 28 -8.65 8.45 -9.60
C THR A 28 -9.40 7.68 -8.52
N VAL A 29 -8.98 6.46 -8.32
CA VAL A 29 -9.26 5.62 -7.16
C VAL A 29 -7.92 5.12 -6.63
N ASN A 30 -7.82 4.89 -5.34
CA ASN A 30 -6.59 4.45 -4.70
C ASN A 30 -6.78 3.09 -4.03
N ASN A 31 -5.73 2.29 -4.01
CA ASN A 31 -5.60 1.09 -3.19
C ASN A 31 -4.26 1.13 -2.44
N LEU A 32 -4.19 0.53 -1.26
CA LEU A 32 -2.93 0.21 -0.61
C LEU A 32 -2.52 -1.20 -1.01
N LEU A 33 -1.23 -1.40 -1.26
CA LEU A 33 -0.64 -2.71 -1.49
C LEU A 33 0.45 -2.98 -0.47
N ILE A 34 0.54 -4.23 -0.04
CA ILE A 34 1.67 -4.77 0.71
C ILE A 34 2.36 -5.79 -0.17
N CYS A 35 3.65 -5.62 -0.38
CA CYS A 35 4.50 -6.63 -1.02
C CYS A 35 5.66 -7.04 -0.10
N ASP A 36 6.18 -8.25 -0.31
CA ASP A 36 7.39 -8.72 0.34
C ASP A 36 8.66 -8.29 -0.40
N ASN A 37 9.80 -8.73 0.12
CA ASN A 37 11.10 -8.46 -0.47
C ASN A 37 11.39 -9.26 -1.76
N SER A 38 10.59 -10.26 -2.04
CA SER A 38 10.64 -11.08 -3.26
C SER A 38 9.63 -10.64 -4.31
N TYR A 39 9.08 -9.40 -4.18
CA TYR A 39 8.08 -8.81 -5.08
C TYR A 39 6.70 -9.50 -5.07
N ASN A 40 6.43 -10.43 -4.15
CA ASN A 40 5.10 -11.02 -4.03
C ASN A 40 4.11 -10.01 -3.45
N ILE A 41 2.95 -9.89 -4.07
CA ILE A 41 1.85 -9.07 -3.57
C ILE A 41 1.11 -9.88 -2.52
N LEU A 42 1.17 -9.44 -1.27
CA LEU A 42 0.62 -10.17 -0.13
C LEU A 42 -0.79 -9.71 0.23
N ALA A 43 -1.07 -8.42 0.10
CA ALA A 43 -2.39 -7.87 0.39
C ALA A 43 -2.70 -6.64 -0.43
N VAL A 44 -4.00 -6.46 -0.73
CA VAL A 44 -4.57 -5.30 -1.42
C VAL A 44 -5.73 -4.78 -0.58
N SER A 45 -5.76 -3.48 -0.26
CA SER A 45 -6.87 -2.86 0.47
C SER A 45 -8.14 -2.80 -0.35
N ASP A 46 -9.23 -2.40 0.29
CA ASP A 46 -10.39 -1.89 -0.42
C ASP A 46 -10.07 -0.60 -1.17
N CYS A 47 -10.96 -0.20 -2.08
CA CYS A 47 -10.81 1.04 -2.82
C CYS A 47 -10.99 2.25 -1.89
N ILE A 48 -10.07 3.18 -1.96
CA ILE A 48 -10.07 4.44 -1.23
C ILE A 48 -10.37 5.57 -2.22
N ASP A 49 -11.16 6.55 -1.81
CA ASP A 49 -11.48 7.71 -2.63
C ASP A 49 -10.22 8.40 -3.17
N GLY A 50 -10.24 8.73 -4.45
CA GLY A 50 -9.07 9.26 -5.17
C GLY A 50 -8.56 10.61 -4.64
N ASN A 51 -9.39 11.40 -3.96
CA ASN A 51 -9.04 12.71 -3.39
C ASN A 51 -8.42 12.63 -1.99
N HIS A 52 -8.45 11.47 -1.34
CA HIS A 52 -7.83 11.32 -0.02
C HIS A 52 -6.31 11.26 -0.09
N HIS A 53 -5.64 11.66 0.98
CA HIS A 53 -4.19 11.58 1.14
C HIS A 53 -3.74 10.19 1.62
N ASP A 54 -2.43 9.95 1.65
CA ASP A 54 -1.83 8.61 1.89
C ASP A 54 -2.20 8.01 3.26
N ASN A 55 -2.42 8.83 4.27
CA ASN A 55 -2.74 8.41 5.62
C ASN A 55 -4.24 8.41 5.96
N PHE A 56 -5.12 8.57 4.96
CA PHE A 56 -6.56 8.51 5.19
C PHE A 56 -6.95 7.10 5.64
N GLU A 57 -7.53 7.00 6.83
CA GLU A 57 -7.95 5.73 7.45
C GLU A 57 -6.88 4.62 7.39
N ILE A 58 -5.60 5.00 7.45
CA ILE A 58 -4.48 4.08 7.23
C ILE A 58 -4.50 2.92 8.23
N VAL A 59 -4.80 3.18 9.49
CA VAL A 59 -4.84 2.17 10.55
C VAL A 59 -5.91 1.12 10.23
N GLU A 60 -7.14 1.55 9.87
CA GLU A 60 -8.25 0.64 9.59
C GLU A 60 -7.99 -0.17 8.32
N ASN A 61 -7.50 0.47 7.27
CA ASN A 61 -7.14 -0.22 6.03
C ASN A 61 -6.06 -1.28 6.26
N VAL A 62 -5.00 -0.94 7.00
CA VAL A 62 -3.90 -1.88 7.26
C VAL A 62 -4.33 -2.99 8.21
N LYS A 63 -5.19 -2.71 9.19
CA LYS A 63 -5.80 -3.74 10.05
C LYS A 63 -6.51 -4.83 9.24
N ILE A 64 -7.35 -4.43 8.28
CA ILE A 64 -8.03 -5.38 7.37
C ILE A 64 -7.01 -6.17 6.54
N MET A 65 -5.94 -5.52 6.07
CA MET A 65 -4.89 -6.19 5.31
C MET A 65 -4.11 -7.19 6.17
N LEU A 66 -3.75 -6.87 7.42
CA LEU A 66 -3.10 -7.80 8.35
C LEU A 66 -4.00 -9.01 8.66
N GLN A 67 -5.31 -8.79 8.88
CA GLN A 67 -6.26 -9.89 9.03
C GLN A 67 -6.31 -10.81 7.80
N SER A 68 -6.09 -10.26 6.60
CA SER A 68 -5.97 -11.07 5.39
C SER A 68 -4.68 -11.89 5.38
N LEU A 69 -3.55 -11.35 5.87
CA LEU A 69 -2.30 -12.08 6.02
C LEU A 69 -2.44 -13.22 7.06
N ASP A 70 -3.10 -12.95 8.19
CA ASP A 70 -3.37 -13.98 9.21
C ASP A 70 -4.17 -15.15 8.63
N LYS A 71 -5.20 -14.88 7.82
CA LYS A 71 -5.99 -15.91 7.13
C LYS A 71 -5.17 -16.72 6.12
N GLN A 72 -4.13 -16.14 5.56
CA GLN A 72 -3.20 -16.79 4.64
C GLN A 72 -2.04 -17.46 5.36
N LEU A 73 -2.00 -17.46 6.71
CA LEU A 73 -0.93 -17.98 7.55
C LEU A 73 0.43 -17.33 7.24
N ILE A 74 0.45 -16.08 6.80
CA ILE A 74 1.67 -15.31 6.53
C ILE A 74 2.13 -14.67 7.83
N ASP A 75 3.28 -15.11 8.35
CA ASP A 75 3.87 -14.48 9.53
C ASP A 75 4.57 -13.17 9.17
N TYR A 76 4.09 -12.09 9.77
CA TYR A 76 4.63 -10.74 9.60
C TYR A 76 5.27 -10.18 10.88
N LYS A 77 5.19 -10.92 12.00
CA LYS A 77 5.73 -10.45 13.29
C LYS A 77 7.25 -10.32 13.20
N TYR A 78 7.77 -9.31 13.90
CA TYR A 78 9.20 -8.95 13.93
C TYR A 78 9.79 -8.60 12.55
N SER A 79 8.96 -8.45 11.54
CA SER A 79 9.36 -7.98 10.23
C SER A 79 9.38 -6.46 10.14
N HIS A 80 10.23 -5.92 9.27
CA HIS A 80 10.24 -4.48 8.98
C HIS A 80 9.13 -4.14 7.98
N LEU A 81 8.39 -3.06 8.26
CA LEU A 81 7.46 -2.45 7.33
C LEU A 81 8.03 -1.14 6.81
N ASN A 82 8.41 -1.11 5.54
CA ASN A 82 8.82 0.11 4.85
C ASN A 82 7.60 0.87 4.32
N ALA A 83 7.59 2.18 4.52
CA ALA A 83 6.60 3.06 3.91
C ALA A 83 7.20 4.44 3.61
N ASP A 84 6.58 5.18 2.68
CA ASP A 84 6.97 6.56 2.39
C ASP A 84 6.71 7.49 3.59
N SER A 85 7.39 8.63 3.62
CA SER A 85 7.19 9.65 4.67
C SER A 85 5.77 10.22 4.74
N GLY A 86 4.94 10.00 3.72
CA GLY A 86 3.50 10.30 3.76
C GLY A 86 2.74 9.48 4.80
N PHE A 87 3.27 8.31 5.18
CA PHE A 87 2.71 7.43 6.21
C PHE A 87 3.26 7.71 7.62
N ASP A 88 4.05 8.77 7.79
CA ASP A 88 4.57 9.19 9.09
C ASP A 88 3.48 9.80 9.98
N VAL A 89 2.63 8.94 10.52
CA VAL A 89 1.54 9.27 11.44
C VAL A 89 1.71 8.46 12.71
N LYS A 90 1.71 9.16 13.87
CA LYS A 90 1.94 8.57 15.18
C LYS A 90 1.03 7.36 15.44
N ALA A 91 -0.28 7.51 15.23
CA ALA A 91 -1.25 6.44 15.44
C ALA A 91 -0.98 5.20 14.55
N PHE A 92 -0.47 5.40 13.33
CA PHE A 92 -0.12 4.29 12.45
C PHE A 92 1.13 3.56 12.92
N ILE A 93 2.14 4.30 13.37
CA ILE A 93 3.38 3.72 13.88
C ILE A 93 3.09 2.91 15.15
N GLU A 94 2.35 3.47 16.11
CA GLU A 94 1.93 2.78 17.33
C GLU A 94 1.12 1.51 17.01
N PHE A 95 0.23 1.59 16.02
CA PHE A 95 -0.55 0.44 15.56
C PHE A 95 0.35 -0.69 15.03
N ILE A 96 1.33 -0.37 14.18
CA ILE A 96 2.28 -1.32 13.59
C ILE A 96 3.15 -1.97 14.68
N GLU A 97 3.69 -1.16 15.60
CA GLU A 97 4.53 -1.64 16.70
C GLU A 97 3.75 -2.53 17.69
N ASN A 98 2.49 -2.20 17.97
CA ASN A 98 1.59 -3.04 18.77
C ASN A 98 1.33 -4.42 18.13
N HIS A 99 1.42 -4.52 16.80
CA HIS A 99 1.37 -5.79 16.06
C HIS A 99 2.73 -6.48 15.96
N LYS A 100 3.74 -6.02 16.73
CA LYS A 100 5.12 -6.55 16.71
C LYS A 100 5.79 -6.41 15.34
N ILE A 101 5.46 -5.40 14.58
CA ILE A 101 6.07 -5.07 13.29
C ILE A 101 6.97 -3.86 13.51
N ILE A 102 8.18 -3.88 12.96
CA ILE A 102 9.14 -2.78 13.08
C ILE A 102 8.82 -1.73 12.01
N ALA A 103 8.36 -0.55 12.43
CA ALA A 103 8.05 0.54 11.54
C ALA A 103 9.33 1.20 11.01
N ASN A 104 9.64 1.00 9.72
CA ASN A 104 10.78 1.62 9.03
C ASN A 104 10.29 2.70 8.06
N ILE A 105 9.77 3.79 8.63
CA ILE A 105 9.11 4.89 7.92
C ILE A 105 9.90 6.17 8.13
N LYS A 106 10.33 6.80 7.02
CA LYS A 106 11.11 8.05 7.10
C LYS A 106 10.28 9.19 7.68
N GLN A 107 10.87 9.94 8.60
CA GLN A 107 10.21 11.09 9.21
C GLN A 107 9.80 12.13 8.16
N ASN A 108 8.57 12.62 8.25
CA ASN A 108 8.07 13.68 7.38
C ASN A 108 8.58 15.05 7.88
N LYS A 109 9.39 15.72 7.08
CA LYS A 109 9.94 17.03 7.40
C LYS A 109 8.87 18.09 7.74
N ARG A 110 7.64 17.94 7.23
CA ARG A 110 6.52 18.85 7.56
C ARG A 110 6.02 18.68 8.99
N ASN A 111 6.24 17.50 9.59
CA ASN A 111 5.86 17.18 10.96
C ASN A 111 6.98 17.50 11.97
N SER A 112 8.15 17.93 11.52
CA SER A 112 9.35 18.16 12.35
C SER A 112 9.19 19.23 13.43
N LYS A 113 8.17 20.09 13.37
CA LYS A 113 7.81 21.04 14.44
C LYS A 113 7.23 20.39 15.70
N LYS A 114 6.73 19.14 15.61
CA LYS A 114 6.34 18.34 16.76
C LYS A 114 7.53 17.46 17.13
N LYS A 115 8.17 17.70 18.28
CA LYS A 115 9.22 16.83 18.80
C LYS A 115 8.71 15.38 18.77
N MET A 116 9.14 14.60 17.80
CA MET A 116 8.99 13.14 17.85
C MET A 116 9.96 12.61 18.90
N PRO A 117 9.64 11.47 19.56
CA PRO A 117 10.57 10.89 20.50
C PRO A 117 11.93 10.71 19.86
N GLU A 118 12.98 11.00 20.60
CA GLU A 118 14.38 11.06 20.18
C GLU A 118 14.91 9.74 19.58
N TYR A 119 14.18 8.65 19.75
CA TYR A 119 14.55 7.31 19.31
C TYR A 119 13.49 6.71 18.40
N ARG A 120 13.75 6.79 17.10
CA ARG A 120 12.98 6.08 16.11
C ARG A 120 13.93 5.24 15.27
N TYR A 121 13.67 3.95 15.20
CA TYR A 121 14.44 3.07 14.34
C TYR A 121 14.34 3.53 12.88
N MET A 122 15.47 3.61 12.22
CA MET A 122 15.57 3.87 10.79
C MET A 122 16.75 3.09 10.21
N GLY A 123 16.44 2.01 9.51
CA GLY A 123 17.42 1.23 8.78
C GLY A 123 17.51 1.70 7.33
N ASP A 124 18.49 2.55 7.00
CA ASP A 124 18.59 3.13 5.65
C ASP A 124 18.77 2.07 4.56
N SER A 125 19.57 1.04 4.79
CA SER A 125 19.76 -0.08 3.87
C SER A 125 18.45 -0.86 3.62
N ILE A 126 17.67 -1.07 4.68
CA ILE A 126 16.37 -1.72 4.62
C ILE A 126 15.36 -0.80 3.92
N TYR A 127 15.42 0.50 4.21
CA TYR A 127 14.53 1.49 3.62
C TYR A 127 14.70 1.60 2.09
N ALA A 128 15.90 1.38 1.59
CA ALA A 128 16.15 1.37 0.14
C ALA A 128 15.28 0.34 -0.60
N PHE A 129 14.93 -0.76 0.04
CA PHE A 129 14.06 -1.78 -0.57
C PHE A 129 12.61 -1.32 -0.79
N ARG A 130 12.19 -0.17 -0.27
CA ARG A 130 10.83 0.37 -0.52
C ARG A 130 10.53 0.57 -2.00
N PHE A 131 11.56 0.74 -2.84
CA PHE A 131 11.37 0.89 -4.30
C PHE A 131 10.92 -0.39 -4.99
N LYS A 132 11.04 -1.55 -4.36
CA LYS A 132 10.57 -2.82 -4.94
C LYS A 132 9.09 -2.81 -5.29
N ILE A 133 8.28 -2.11 -4.51
CA ILE A 133 6.84 -2.00 -4.79
C ILE A 133 6.54 -1.20 -6.07
N GLU A 134 7.47 -0.34 -6.53
CA GLU A 134 7.31 0.36 -7.82
C GLU A 134 7.45 -0.60 -9.00
N VAL A 135 8.29 -1.62 -8.87
CA VAL A 135 8.39 -2.71 -9.87
C VAL A 135 7.09 -3.49 -9.91
N VAL A 136 6.52 -3.80 -8.73
CA VAL A 136 5.21 -4.46 -8.63
C VAL A 136 4.12 -3.62 -9.30
N PHE A 137 4.13 -2.30 -9.12
CA PHE A 137 3.19 -1.39 -9.80
C PHE A 137 3.36 -1.43 -11.31
N ALA A 138 4.60 -1.42 -11.81
CA ALA A 138 4.87 -1.53 -13.25
C ALA A 138 4.32 -2.85 -13.83
N TRP A 139 4.41 -3.95 -13.09
CA TRP A 139 3.82 -5.22 -13.53
C TRP A 139 2.28 -5.19 -13.52
N LEU A 140 1.67 -4.60 -12.50
CA LEU A 140 0.21 -4.40 -12.45
C LEU A 140 -0.27 -3.53 -13.61
N ASP A 141 0.50 -2.51 -14.01
CA ASP A 141 0.17 -1.60 -15.13
C ASP A 141 0.16 -2.32 -16.49
N THR A 142 0.78 -3.51 -16.62
CA THR A 142 0.66 -4.31 -17.84
C THR A 142 -0.75 -4.87 -18.07
N TYR A 143 -1.56 -4.94 -17.02
CA TYR A 143 -2.95 -5.37 -17.09
C TYR A 143 -3.85 -4.17 -17.38
N LYS A 144 -4.36 -4.05 -18.60
CA LYS A 144 -5.17 -2.90 -19.04
C LYS A 144 -6.33 -2.54 -18.11
N ARG A 145 -6.99 -3.55 -17.50
CA ARG A 145 -8.09 -3.33 -16.54
C ARG A 145 -7.64 -2.81 -15.19
N ILE A 146 -6.36 -2.98 -14.86
CA ILE A 146 -5.76 -2.41 -13.66
C ILE A 146 -5.27 -1.00 -13.95
N LEU A 147 -4.57 -0.81 -15.05
CA LEU A 147 -4.06 0.50 -15.47
C LEU A 147 -5.20 1.52 -15.64
N VAL A 148 -6.29 1.12 -16.28
CA VAL A 148 -7.49 1.95 -16.47
C VAL A 148 -8.70 1.18 -15.96
N ARG A 149 -9.24 1.61 -14.82
CA ARG A 149 -10.43 0.99 -14.24
C ARG A 149 -11.67 1.25 -15.11
N PHE A 150 -12.43 0.20 -15.41
CA PHE A 150 -13.71 0.25 -16.09
C PHE A 150 -14.88 -0.15 -15.18
N GLU A 151 -14.60 -0.85 -14.10
CA GLU A 151 -15.59 -1.38 -13.16
C GLU A 151 -16.24 -0.26 -12.33
N LEU A 152 -17.57 -0.19 -12.37
CA LEU A 152 -18.33 0.78 -11.56
C LEU A 152 -18.25 0.43 -10.07
N LEU A 153 -18.36 -0.85 -9.73
CA LEU A 153 -18.32 -1.33 -8.34
C LEU A 153 -16.87 -1.55 -7.89
N SER A 154 -16.54 -1.03 -6.73
CA SER A 154 -15.22 -1.16 -6.13
C SER A 154 -14.83 -2.60 -5.83
N LYS A 155 -15.80 -3.44 -5.40
CA LYS A 155 -15.57 -4.86 -5.15
C LYS A 155 -15.11 -5.61 -6.41
N ASN A 156 -15.68 -5.29 -7.57
CA ASN A 156 -15.29 -5.92 -8.84
C ASN A 156 -13.88 -5.50 -9.25
N PHE A 157 -13.53 -4.23 -9.06
CA PHE A 157 -12.18 -3.75 -9.32
C PHE A 157 -11.16 -4.42 -8.37
N LYS A 158 -11.47 -4.53 -7.09
CA LYS A 158 -10.63 -5.26 -6.12
C LYS A 158 -10.42 -6.71 -6.55
N SER A 159 -11.45 -7.39 -7.07
CA SER A 159 -11.34 -8.76 -7.58
C SER A 159 -10.36 -8.86 -8.75
N TRP A 160 -10.36 -7.88 -9.69
CA TRP A 160 -9.36 -7.81 -10.76
C TRP A 160 -7.96 -7.57 -10.21
N MET A 161 -7.79 -6.70 -9.20
CA MET A 161 -6.52 -6.48 -8.53
C MET A 161 -5.98 -7.78 -7.90
N LEU A 162 -6.82 -8.52 -7.18
CA LEU A 162 -6.44 -9.79 -6.56
C LEU A 162 -6.06 -10.84 -7.62
N MET A 163 -6.83 -10.94 -8.71
CA MET A 163 -6.52 -11.87 -9.80
C MET A 163 -5.18 -11.52 -10.48
N ALA A 164 -4.93 -10.26 -10.79
CA ALA A 164 -3.66 -9.82 -11.36
C ALA A 164 -2.49 -10.08 -10.40
N SER A 165 -2.69 -9.81 -9.10
CA SER A 165 -1.70 -10.09 -8.06
C SER A 165 -1.36 -11.58 -7.99
N SER A 166 -2.37 -12.45 -8.05
CA SER A 166 -2.17 -13.90 -8.05
C SER A 166 -1.40 -14.37 -9.28
N LEU A 167 -1.68 -13.82 -10.46
CA LEU A 167 -0.96 -14.15 -11.69
C LEU A 167 0.50 -13.69 -11.65
N ILE A 168 0.78 -12.51 -11.07
CA ILE A 168 2.14 -12.02 -10.86
C ILE A 168 2.89 -12.96 -9.91
N ASN A 169 2.31 -13.25 -8.75
CA ASN A 169 2.92 -14.13 -7.75
C ASN A 169 3.18 -15.52 -8.33
N PHE A 170 2.21 -16.08 -9.06
CA PHE A 170 2.36 -17.38 -9.71
C PHE A 170 3.54 -17.41 -10.68
N ARG A 171 3.70 -16.40 -11.52
CA ARG A 171 4.84 -16.30 -12.44
C ARG A 171 6.18 -16.27 -11.70
N HIS A 172 6.22 -15.63 -10.53
CA HIS A 172 7.41 -15.56 -9.69
C HIS A 172 7.84 -16.90 -9.10
N ILE A 173 6.88 -17.80 -8.84
CA ILE A 173 7.15 -19.12 -8.25
C ILE A 173 7.69 -20.09 -9.32
N PHE A 174 7.30 -19.91 -10.57
CA PHE A 174 7.56 -20.87 -11.65
C PHE A 174 8.57 -20.38 -12.72
N ASN A 175 9.14 -19.18 -12.55
CA ASN A 175 10.25 -18.66 -13.35
C ASN A 175 11.49 -18.48 -12.49
#